data_529b1bc6130bc6aa6bbf980dba7550f6
#
_entry.id   529b1bc6130bc6aa6bbf980dba7550f6
#
_cell.length_a   1.000
_cell.length_b   1.000
_cell.length_c   1.000
_cell.angle_alpha   90.00
_cell.angle_beta   90.00
_cell.angle_gamma   90.00
#
_symmetry.space_group_name_H-M   'P 1'
#
loop_
_entity.id
_entity.type
_entity.pdbx_description
1 polymer ?
#
loop_
_entity_poly.entity_id
_entity_poly.type
_entity_poly.pdbx_seq_one_letter_code
_entity_poly.pdbx_strand_id
1 'polypeptide(L)'
;EKELVAQTDPVGKAKTGKYNAETEEIPITVKNIQYADKGIQSVMAAVWKYDDQSDLQWVPLAMFDGDVWKGDIDISAYEDPKGAYNIHVYLVDGKGDLYNIAQTAKKISK
;
A
#
# COMPACT_ATOMS: atom_id res chain seq x y z
N GLU A 1 -22.58 25.55 -5.21
CA GLU A 1 -22.32 25.06 -5.23
C GLU A 1 -21.63 24.49 -4.86
N LYS A 2 -21.26 24.14 -4.70
CA LYS A 2 -20.67 23.54 -4.57
C LYS A 2 -20.19 22.85 -4.20
N GLU A 3 -20.13 22.88 -3.89
CA GLU A 3 -19.82 22.18 -3.53
C GLU A 3 -19.30 21.04 -3.53
N LEU A 4 -19.21 20.56 -3.60
CA LEU A 4 -18.95 19.27 -4.09
C LEU A 4 -17.51 18.92 -4.07
N VAL A 5 -16.75 19.79 -4.24
CA VAL A 5 -15.33 19.61 -4.23
C VAL A 5 -14.83 19.04 -2.92
N ALA A 6 -15.51 19.38 -1.87
CA ALA A 6 -15.10 18.94 -0.55
C ALA A 6 -15.23 17.44 -0.36
N GLN A 7 -15.78 16.74 -1.32
CA GLN A 7 -15.98 15.29 -1.20
C GLN A 7 -14.88 14.46 -1.82
N THR A 8 -13.75 15.06 -2.11
CA THR A 8 -12.64 14.30 -2.70
C THR A 8 -12.03 13.38 -1.64
N ASP A 9 -11.93 12.11 -2.00
CA ASP A 9 -11.33 11.11 -1.13
C ASP A 9 -9.81 11.22 -1.15
N PRO A 10 -9.14 10.77 -0.08
CA PRO A 10 -7.68 10.75 -0.09
C PRO A 10 -7.11 9.93 -1.24
N VAL A 11 -6.00 10.37 -1.78
CA VAL A 11 -5.27 9.66 -2.84
C VAL A 11 -3.78 9.73 -2.52
N GLY A 12 -3.03 8.84 -3.15
CA GLY A 12 -1.58 8.82 -2.99
C GLY A 12 -0.94 8.09 -4.14
N LYS A 13 0.36 7.94 -4.07
CA LYS A 13 1.13 7.22 -5.07
C LYS A 13 1.99 6.18 -4.39
N ALA A 14 1.95 4.96 -4.90
CA ALA A 14 2.72 3.86 -4.35
C ALA A 14 3.73 3.38 -5.38
N LYS A 15 4.90 3.00 -4.89
CA LYS A 15 5.96 2.52 -5.76
C LYS A 15 6.71 1.42 -5.01
N THR A 16 6.97 0.30 -5.72
CA THR A 16 7.77 -0.78 -5.16
C THR A 16 9.21 -0.61 -5.57
N GLY A 17 10.12 -1.03 -4.70
CA GLY A 17 11.52 -1.05 -5.00
C GLY A 17 11.96 -2.43 -5.44
N LYS A 18 13.26 -2.62 -5.44
CA LYS A 18 13.84 -3.87 -5.90
C LYS A 18 13.62 -4.97 -4.85
N TYR A 19 13.19 -6.13 -5.31
CA TYR A 19 13.01 -7.29 -4.44
C TYR A 19 14.34 -7.70 -3.81
N ASN A 20 14.33 -7.92 -2.52
CA ASN A 20 15.51 -8.37 -1.78
C ASN A 20 15.38 -9.87 -1.54
N ALA A 21 16.16 -10.66 -2.29
CA ALA A 21 16.07 -12.11 -2.20
C ALA A 21 16.61 -12.68 -0.88
N GLU A 22 17.44 -11.92 -0.21
CA GLU A 22 18.00 -12.40 1.05
C GLU A 22 16.98 -12.34 2.17
N THR A 23 16.19 -11.27 2.21
CA THR A 23 15.17 -11.10 3.24
C THR A 23 13.79 -11.51 2.75
N GLU A 24 13.64 -11.76 1.46
CA GLU A 24 12.38 -12.07 0.82
C GLU A 24 11.36 -10.94 1.03
N GLU A 25 11.82 -9.71 0.82
CA GLU A 25 11.00 -8.53 1.02
C GLU A 25 10.95 -7.67 -0.22
N ILE A 26 9.78 -7.06 -0.43
CA ILE A 26 9.58 -6.06 -1.49
C ILE A 26 9.40 -4.73 -0.80
N PRO A 27 10.34 -3.79 -0.95
CA PRO A 27 10.13 -2.47 -0.34
C PRO A 27 9.03 -1.72 -1.06
N ILE A 28 8.23 -1.00 -0.28
CA ILE A 28 7.17 -0.18 -0.84
C ILE A 28 7.23 1.21 -0.23
N THR A 29 7.01 2.21 -1.07
CA THR A 29 7.00 3.61 -0.66
C THR A 29 5.71 4.24 -1.14
N VAL A 30 5.04 4.95 -0.24
CA VAL A 30 3.81 5.69 -0.57
C VAL A 30 4.08 7.16 -0.29
N LYS A 31 3.79 8.01 -1.28
CA LYS A 31 4.03 9.43 -1.15
C LYS A 31 2.96 10.22 -1.90
N ASN A 32 3.05 11.53 -1.79
CA ASN A 32 2.10 12.44 -2.46
C ASN A 32 0.67 12.17 -2.03
N ILE A 33 0.47 11.88 -0.76
CA ILE A 33 -0.88 11.68 -0.23
C ILE A 33 -1.55 13.04 -0.17
N GLN A 34 -2.73 13.14 -0.80
CA GLN A 34 -3.48 14.38 -0.89
C GLN A 34 -4.91 14.14 -0.41
N TYR A 35 -5.56 15.22 0.00
CA TYR A 35 -6.97 15.21 0.40
C TYR A 35 -7.23 14.39 1.65
N ALA A 36 -6.22 14.25 2.50
CA ALA A 36 -6.38 13.56 3.77
C ALA A 36 -6.71 14.58 4.86
N ASP A 37 -7.81 15.31 4.65
CA ASP A 37 -8.17 16.43 5.50
C ASP A 37 -8.48 16.02 6.93
N LYS A 38 -8.90 14.78 7.13
CA LYS A 38 -9.26 14.29 8.46
C LYS A 38 -8.09 13.64 9.17
N GLY A 39 -6.89 13.79 8.60
CA GLY A 39 -5.69 13.23 9.16
C GLY A 39 -5.43 11.81 8.69
N ILE A 40 -4.32 11.27 9.10
CA ILE A 40 -3.92 9.92 8.73
C ILE A 40 -3.66 9.14 10.01
N GLN A 41 -4.52 8.17 10.29
CA GLN A 41 -4.32 7.30 11.44
C GLN A 41 -3.31 6.21 11.11
N SER A 42 -3.43 5.60 9.92
CA SER A 42 -2.49 4.58 9.49
C SER A 42 -2.53 4.44 7.97
N VAL A 43 -1.46 3.85 7.44
CA VAL A 43 -1.37 3.49 6.01
C VAL A 43 -0.91 2.05 5.98
N MET A 44 -1.56 1.24 5.15
CA MET A 44 -1.21 -0.16 5.06
C MET A 44 -1.39 -0.67 3.64
N ALA A 45 -0.71 -1.75 3.32
CA ALA A 45 -0.79 -2.36 2.00
C ALA A 45 -1.46 -3.73 2.12
N ALA A 46 -2.39 -4.00 1.21
CA ALA A 46 -2.98 -5.33 1.06
C ALA A 46 -2.28 -5.99 -0.11
N VAL A 47 -1.74 -7.18 0.11
CA VAL A 47 -0.90 -7.85 -0.87
C VAL A 47 -1.43 -9.25 -1.10
N TRP A 48 -1.59 -9.65 -2.38
CA TRP A 48 -2.05 -11.00 -2.70
C TRP A 48 -1.56 -11.41 -4.08
N LYS A 49 -1.47 -12.72 -4.31
CA LYS A 49 -1.11 -13.29 -5.61
C LYS A 49 -2.30 -13.89 -6.33
N TYR A 50 -3.20 -14.52 -5.59
CA TYR A 50 -4.33 -15.23 -6.20
C TYR A 50 -5.53 -14.33 -6.32
N ASP A 51 -6.25 -14.44 -7.44
CA ASP A 51 -7.38 -13.56 -7.73
C ASP A 51 -8.47 -13.59 -6.67
N ASP A 52 -8.63 -14.71 -5.98
CA ASP A 52 -9.64 -14.81 -4.94
C ASP A 52 -9.16 -14.23 -3.60
N GLN A 53 -7.94 -13.72 -3.58
CA GLN A 53 -7.36 -13.10 -2.39
C GLN A 53 -7.26 -14.04 -1.19
N SER A 54 -7.21 -15.35 -1.48
CA SER A 54 -7.11 -16.32 -0.38
C SER A 54 -5.78 -16.21 0.35
N ASP A 55 -4.78 -15.63 -0.30
CA ASP A 55 -3.45 -15.44 0.27
C ASP A 55 -3.19 -13.99 0.67
N LEU A 56 -4.25 -13.20 0.82
CA LEU A 56 -4.11 -11.78 1.15
C LEU A 56 -3.47 -11.57 2.51
N GLN A 57 -2.52 -10.66 2.57
CA GLN A 57 -1.94 -10.25 3.85
C GLN A 57 -1.88 -8.73 3.91
N TRP A 58 -1.95 -8.21 5.13
CA TRP A 58 -1.88 -6.78 5.38
C TRP A 58 -0.49 -6.43 5.90
N VAL A 59 0.08 -5.39 5.31
CA VAL A 59 1.42 -4.93 5.67
C VAL A 59 1.31 -3.50 6.16
N PRO A 60 1.55 -3.25 7.45
CA PRO A 60 1.51 -1.87 7.94
C PRO A 60 2.72 -1.10 7.44
N LEU A 61 2.50 0.17 7.13
CA LEU A 61 3.56 1.06 6.72
C LEU A 61 3.83 2.05 7.85
N ALA A 62 5.05 2.57 7.86
CA ALA A 62 5.44 3.54 8.87
C ALA A 62 5.79 4.86 8.21
N MET A 63 5.46 5.95 8.88
CA MET A 63 5.82 7.27 8.39
C MET A 63 7.34 7.40 8.42
N PHE A 64 7.90 7.74 7.28
CA PHE A 64 9.34 7.85 7.16
C PHE A 64 9.80 9.31 7.23
N ASP A 65 9.14 10.16 6.46
CA ASP A 65 9.58 11.54 6.38
C ASP A 65 8.41 12.39 5.89
N GLY A 66 7.77 13.11 6.81
CA GLY A 66 6.65 13.97 6.45
C GLY A 66 5.55 13.20 5.76
N ASP A 67 5.46 13.33 4.44
CA ASP A 67 4.40 12.74 3.65
C ASP A 67 4.73 11.34 3.14
N VAL A 68 5.90 10.81 3.46
CA VAL A 68 6.35 9.55 2.88
C VAL A 68 6.15 8.43 3.88
N TRP A 69 5.50 7.37 3.42
CA TRP A 69 5.29 6.16 4.22
C TRP A 69 6.02 5.01 3.56
N LYS A 70 6.69 4.20 4.34
CA LYS A 70 7.49 3.09 3.83
C LYS A 70 7.24 1.82 4.61
N GLY A 71 7.46 0.70 3.94
CA GLY A 71 7.39 -0.60 4.57
C GLY A 71 8.06 -1.63 3.69
N ASP A 72 8.16 -2.83 4.24
CA ASP A 72 8.73 -3.95 3.52
C ASP A 72 7.70 -5.07 3.50
N ILE A 73 7.33 -5.50 2.30
CA ILE A 73 6.35 -6.56 2.13
C ILE A 73 7.10 -7.88 2.25
N ASP A 74 6.80 -8.62 3.31
CA ASP A 74 7.45 -9.89 3.57
C ASP A 74 6.70 -10.97 2.81
N ILE A 75 7.33 -11.55 1.78
CA ILE A 75 6.72 -12.58 0.98
C ILE A 75 7.24 -13.98 1.33
N SER A 76 7.93 -14.10 2.45
CA SER A 76 8.46 -15.40 2.86
C SER A 76 7.37 -16.41 3.16
N ALA A 77 6.16 -15.95 3.43
CA ALA A 77 5.04 -16.84 3.71
C ALA A 77 4.52 -17.54 2.45
N TYR A 78 4.84 -17.04 1.27
CA TYR A 78 4.43 -17.68 0.02
C TYR A 78 5.42 -18.77 -0.35
N GLU A 79 4.91 -19.92 -0.74
CA GLU A 79 5.78 -21.04 -1.09
C GLU A 79 6.69 -20.72 -2.25
N ASP A 80 6.15 -20.05 -3.25
CA ASP A 80 6.89 -19.68 -4.44
C ASP A 80 6.91 -18.18 -4.55
N PRO A 81 8.08 -17.54 -4.39
CA PRO A 81 8.13 -16.09 -4.46
C PRO A 81 7.92 -15.52 -5.86
N LYS A 82 8.02 -16.37 -6.89
CA LYS A 82 7.83 -15.90 -8.27
C LYS A 82 6.38 -15.57 -8.54
N GLY A 83 6.14 -14.65 -9.44
CA GLY A 83 4.81 -14.31 -9.89
C GLY A 83 4.49 -12.86 -9.68
N ALA A 84 3.25 -12.52 -9.93
CA ALA A 84 2.78 -11.15 -9.84
C ALA A 84 2.05 -10.94 -8.52
N TYR A 85 2.48 -9.93 -7.80
CA TYR A 85 1.86 -9.55 -6.53
C TYR A 85 1.02 -8.31 -6.76
N ASN A 86 -0.25 -8.38 -6.37
CA ASN A 86 -1.15 -7.23 -6.42
C ASN A 86 -1.03 -6.48 -5.10
N ILE A 87 -0.90 -5.16 -5.18
CA ILE A 87 -0.68 -4.34 -4.00
C ILE A 87 -1.64 -3.17 -4.05
N HIS A 88 -2.55 -3.12 -3.09
CA HIS A 88 -3.45 -1.98 -2.92
C HIS A 88 -3.12 -1.30 -1.61
N VAL A 89 -2.96 0.02 -1.65
CA VAL A 89 -2.61 0.78 -0.46
C VAL A 89 -3.85 1.45 0.09
N TYR A 90 -4.07 1.28 1.37
CA TYR A 90 -5.22 1.85 2.08
C TYR A 90 -4.74 2.82 3.13
N LEU A 91 -5.52 3.87 3.28
CA LEU A 91 -5.31 4.88 4.30
C LEU A 91 -6.50 4.86 5.25
N VAL A 92 -6.23 4.85 6.54
CA VAL A 92 -7.27 5.00 7.55
C VAL A 92 -7.16 6.43 8.08
N ASP A 93 -8.24 7.20 7.96
CA ASP A 93 -8.19 8.59 8.38
C ASP A 93 -8.45 8.73 9.88
N GLY A 94 -8.47 9.97 10.35
CA GLY A 94 -8.63 10.23 11.78
C GLY A 94 -9.97 9.83 12.34
N LYS A 95 -10.94 9.54 11.48
CA LYS A 95 -12.25 9.05 11.91
C LYS A 95 -12.37 7.54 11.84
N GLY A 96 -11.34 6.86 11.34
CA GLY A 96 -11.37 5.42 11.21
C GLY A 96 -11.92 4.91 9.88
N ASP A 97 -12.13 5.79 8.92
CA ASP A 97 -12.62 5.40 7.60
C ASP A 97 -11.46 4.92 6.74
N LEU A 98 -11.73 3.91 5.92
CA LEU A 98 -10.72 3.26 5.10
C LEU A 98 -10.87 3.69 3.64
N TYR A 99 -9.76 4.08 3.03
CA TYR A 99 -9.76 4.52 1.63
C TYR A 99 -8.65 3.81 0.86
N ASN A 100 -8.96 3.35 -0.33
CA ASN A 100 -7.95 2.81 -1.25
C ASN A 100 -7.31 3.99 -1.96
N ILE A 101 -6.09 4.34 -1.56
CA ILE A 101 -5.45 5.55 -2.08
C ILE A 101 -4.50 5.30 -3.24
N ALA A 102 -4.07 4.05 -3.43
CA ALA A 102 -3.14 3.74 -4.51
C ALA A 102 -3.18 2.26 -4.82
N GLN A 103 -2.80 1.92 -6.04
CA GLN A 103 -2.73 0.54 -6.49
C GLN A 103 -1.46 0.36 -7.32
N THR A 104 -0.78 -0.74 -7.10
CA THR A 104 0.39 -1.07 -7.89
C THR A 104 0.54 -2.58 -7.91
N ALA A 105 1.59 -3.04 -8.57
CA ALA A 105 1.88 -4.46 -8.64
C ALA A 105 3.38 -4.65 -8.76
N LYS A 106 3.83 -5.81 -8.35
CA LYS A 106 5.24 -6.16 -8.47
C LYS A 106 5.35 -7.58 -8.99
N LYS A 107 6.11 -7.76 -10.05
CA LYS A 107 6.33 -9.08 -10.60
C LYS A 107 7.75 -9.54 -10.28
N ILE A 108 7.83 -10.74 -9.76
CA ILE A 108 9.12 -11.38 -9.46
C ILE A 108 9.30 -12.55 -10.40
N SER A 109 10.30 -12.43 -11.25
CA SER A 109 10.51 -13.41 -12.32
C SER A 109 11.64 -14.38 -12.05
N LYS A 110 12.25 -14.28 -10.89
CA LYS A 110 13.44 -15.05 -10.64
C LYS A 110 13.21 -16.39 -9.97
#